data_9ccd288eba72deba3784c46e2e1a87c0
#
_entry.id   9ccd288eba72deba3784c46e2e1a87c0
#
_cell.length_a   1.000
_cell.length_b   1.000
_cell.length_c   1.000
_cell.angle_alpha   90.00
_cell.angle_beta   90.00
_cell.angle_gamma   90.00
#
_symmetry.space_group_name_H-M   'P 1'
#
loop_
_entity.id
_entity.type
_entity.pdbx_description
1 polymer ?
#
loop_
_entity_poly.entity_id
_entity_poly.type
_entity_poly.pdbx_seq_one_letter_code
_entity_poly.pdbx_strand_id
1 'polypeptide(L)'
;MNIADFITQIRGQLIVSCQALPEEPLHGAHIMARMALAAQMGGAAAIRANGPDDIKAIKNLVPLPVIGLFKDGEEGVYITPSIRHMEQVIEAGADVVAFDATQRPRPGGETIHDMVEAIHARRKIALADISTFEEALAAQKAGADFAAPTLSGYTPYSSQLEGPDYILIQTMVQHLAIPVIAEGRIRTPDEARAALQYGALAVVVGSAITRPQLITRTFSAALK
;
A
#
# COMPACT_ATOMS: atom_id res chain seq x y z
N MET A 1 9.03 -14.37 -5.76
CA MET A 1 8.01 -14.03 -6.78
C MET A 1 8.63 -13.07 -7.78
N ASN A 2 8.37 -13.20 -9.07
CA ASN A 2 8.80 -12.20 -10.08
C ASN A 2 7.65 -11.22 -10.38
N ILE A 3 7.96 -10.11 -11.05
CA ILE A 3 7.00 -9.04 -11.35
C ILE A 3 5.84 -9.54 -12.22
N ALA A 4 6.11 -10.37 -13.24
CA ALA A 4 5.08 -10.86 -14.16
C ALA A 4 4.05 -11.76 -13.46
N ASP A 5 4.51 -12.64 -12.57
CA ASP A 5 3.64 -13.48 -11.74
C ASP A 5 2.77 -12.63 -10.82
N PHE A 6 3.36 -11.62 -10.18
CA PHE A 6 2.62 -10.71 -9.30
C PHE A 6 1.55 -9.93 -10.07
N ILE A 7 1.89 -9.33 -11.22
CA ILE A 7 0.94 -8.65 -12.10
C ILE A 7 -0.22 -9.57 -12.49
N THR A 8 0.08 -10.81 -12.89
CA THR A 8 -0.94 -11.78 -13.29
C THR A 8 -1.91 -12.09 -12.14
N GLN A 9 -1.38 -12.23 -10.94
CA GLN A 9 -2.17 -12.57 -9.76
C GLN A 9 -3.09 -11.44 -9.30
N ILE A 10 -2.63 -10.17 -9.37
CA ILE A 10 -3.40 -9.03 -8.84
C ILE A 10 -4.23 -8.29 -9.89
N ARG A 11 -4.08 -8.59 -11.17
CA ARG A 11 -4.78 -7.86 -12.26
C ARG A 11 -6.29 -7.90 -12.11
N GLY A 12 -6.91 -6.72 -11.95
CA GLY A 12 -8.34 -6.57 -11.74
C GLY A 12 -8.83 -7.08 -10.39
N GLN A 13 -7.94 -7.32 -9.44
CA GLN A 13 -8.25 -7.95 -8.16
C GLN A 13 -8.14 -6.99 -6.98
N LEU A 14 -8.71 -7.43 -5.85
CA LEU A 14 -8.66 -6.76 -4.57
C LEU A 14 -7.40 -7.18 -3.79
N ILE A 15 -6.69 -6.18 -3.28
CA ILE A 15 -5.64 -6.31 -2.28
C ILE A 15 -6.22 -5.78 -0.96
N VAL A 16 -6.13 -6.54 0.12
CA VAL A 16 -6.65 -6.08 1.42
C VAL A 16 -5.50 -5.59 2.30
N SER A 17 -5.62 -4.35 2.77
CA SER A 17 -4.65 -3.76 3.70
C SER A 17 -5.01 -4.13 5.14
N CYS A 18 -4.28 -5.11 5.70
CA CYS A 18 -4.39 -5.58 7.07
C CYS A 18 -3.36 -4.84 7.93
N GLN A 19 -3.77 -3.73 8.50
CA GLN A 19 -2.91 -2.88 9.33
C GLN A 19 -3.71 -2.33 10.52
N ALA A 20 -3.10 -2.36 11.71
CA ALA A 20 -3.60 -1.69 12.90
C ALA A 20 -2.45 -0.98 13.61
N LEU A 21 -2.66 0.26 14.02
CA LEU A 21 -1.70 1.03 14.80
C LEU A 21 -1.72 0.58 16.28
N PRO A 22 -0.68 0.86 17.07
CA PRO A 22 -0.60 0.41 18.46
C PRO A 22 -1.80 0.78 19.33
N GLU A 23 -2.44 1.92 19.06
CA GLU A 23 -3.62 2.41 19.79
C GLU A 23 -4.95 1.81 19.29
N GLU A 24 -4.93 1.06 18.18
CA GLU A 24 -6.16 0.49 17.62
C GLU A 24 -6.51 -0.85 18.28
N PRO A 25 -7.82 -1.15 18.46
CA PRO A 25 -8.28 -2.32 19.24
C PRO A 25 -7.89 -3.67 18.62
N LEU A 26 -7.60 -3.70 17.31
CA LEU A 26 -7.18 -4.91 16.60
C LEU A 26 -5.66 -4.96 16.36
N HIS A 27 -4.86 -4.16 17.09
CA HIS A 27 -3.40 -4.22 17.00
C HIS A 27 -2.86 -5.58 17.45
N GLY A 28 -1.89 -6.10 16.70
CA GLY A 28 -1.15 -7.31 17.03
C GLY A 28 -1.07 -8.33 15.90
N ALA A 29 0.10 -8.93 15.76
CA ALA A 29 0.46 -9.78 14.63
C ALA A 29 -0.48 -10.99 14.45
N HIS A 30 -0.88 -11.63 15.56
CA HIS A 30 -1.83 -12.73 15.51
C HIS A 30 -3.22 -12.29 15.00
N ILE A 31 -3.66 -11.09 15.37
CA ILE A 31 -4.95 -10.53 14.93
C ILE A 31 -4.87 -10.19 13.43
N MET A 32 -3.79 -9.53 12.99
CA MET A 32 -3.58 -9.19 11.59
C MET A 32 -3.45 -10.44 10.71
N ALA A 33 -2.84 -11.51 11.19
CA ALA A 33 -2.80 -12.78 10.46
C ALA A 33 -4.21 -13.40 10.29
N ARG A 34 -5.07 -13.35 11.31
CA ARG A 34 -6.48 -13.79 11.20
C ARG A 34 -7.29 -12.89 10.26
N MET A 35 -7.04 -11.59 10.29
CA MET A 35 -7.65 -10.65 9.34
C MET A 35 -7.25 -10.97 7.90
N ALA A 36 -5.98 -11.27 7.65
CA ALA A 36 -5.48 -11.68 6.34
C ALA A 36 -6.10 -13.00 5.86
N LEU A 37 -6.29 -13.98 6.77
CA LEU A 37 -6.99 -15.23 6.46
C LEU A 37 -8.46 -14.97 6.07
N ALA A 38 -9.16 -14.11 6.82
CA ALA A 38 -10.52 -13.72 6.48
C ALA A 38 -10.59 -12.99 5.13
N ALA A 39 -9.62 -12.11 4.84
CA ALA A 39 -9.51 -11.45 3.54
C ALA A 39 -9.28 -12.46 2.40
N GLN A 40 -8.40 -13.45 2.59
CA GLN A 40 -8.19 -14.54 1.62
C GLN A 40 -9.48 -15.32 1.37
N MET A 41 -10.21 -15.69 2.42
CA MET A 41 -11.50 -16.38 2.29
C MET A 41 -12.53 -15.53 1.54
N GLY A 42 -12.44 -14.19 1.65
CA GLY A 42 -13.26 -13.23 0.93
C GLY A 42 -12.81 -12.97 -0.52
N GLY A 43 -11.72 -13.59 -0.99
CA GLY A 43 -11.26 -13.47 -2.37
C GLY A 43 -10.17 -12.42 -2.59
N ALA A 44 -9.47 -11.96 -1.54
CA ALA A 44 -8.31 -11.09 -1.73
C ALA A 44 -7.20 -11.83 -2.50
N ALA A 45 -6.57 -11.16 -3.46
CA ALA A 45 -5.47 -11.71 -4.27
C ALA A 45 -4.08 -11.46 -3.65
N ALA A 46 -3.96 -10.45 -2.79
CA ALA A 46 -2.75 -10.13 -2.04
C ALA A 46 -3.11 -9.41 -0.73
N ILE A 47 -2.16 -9.35 0.18
CA ILE A 47 -2.29 -8.63 1.46
C ILE A 47 -1.27 -7.49 1.50
N ARG A 48 -1.66 -6.32 2.01
CA ARG A 48 -0.75 -5.25 2.38
C ARG A 48 -0.64 -5.20 3.91
N ALA A 49 0.57 -5.21 4.47
CA ALA A 49 0.80 -5.37 5.90
C ALA A 49 1.90 -4.44 6.42
N ASN A 50 1.77 -4.00 7.67
CA ASN A 50 2.68 -3.06 8.33
C ASN A 50 3.49 -3.76 9.44
N GLY A 51 4.81 -3.61 9.35
CA GLY A 51 5.74 -4.08 10.36
C GLY A 51 6.16 -5.54 10.23
N PRO A 52 7.37 -5.86 10.67
CA PRO A 52 7.95 -7.19 10.51
C PRO A 52 7.13 -8.31 11.16
N ASP A 53 6.58 -8.07 12.35
CA ASP A 53 5.84 -9.09 13.10
C ASP A 53 4.52 -9.45 12.40
N ASP A 54 3.77 -8.45 11.91
CA ASP A 54 2.54 -8.68 11.16
C ASP A 54 2.83 -9.42 9.85
N ILE A 55 3.84 -8.96 9.09
CA ILE A 55 4.24 -9.59 7.83
C ILE A 55 4.59 -11.05 8.05
N LYS A 56 5.43 -11.36 9.04
CA LYS A 56 5.84 -12.72 9.37
C LYS A 56 4.65 -13.60 9.76
N ALA A 57 3.77 -13.10 10.61
CA ALA A 57 2.58 -13.84 11.06
C ALA A 57 1.61 -14.11 9.90
N ILE A 58 1.41 -13.15 9.02
CA ILE A 58 0.57 -13.29 7.81
C ILE A 58 1.19 -14.31 6.86
N LYS A 59 2.48 -14.21 6.54
CA LYS A 59 3.19 -15.16 5.65
C LYS A 59 3.14 -16.60 6.15
N ASN A 60 3.11 -16.80 7.47
CA ASN A 60 3.00 -18.13 8.06
C ASN A 60 1.57 -18.71 7.98
N LEU A 61 0.55 -17.88 7.78
CA LEU A 61 -0.86 -18.32 7.83
C LEU A 61 -1.53 -18.35 6.46
N VAL A 62 -1.17 -17.45 5.54
CA VAL A 62 -1.79 -17.34 4.21
C VAL A 62 -0.75 -17.45 3.09
N PRO A 63 -1.05 -18.18 1.99
CA PRO A 63 -0.13 -18.34 0.85
C PRO A 63 -0.15 -17.15 -0.13
N LEU A 64 -0.83 -16.06 0.22
CA LEU A 64 -0.94 -14.88 -0.64
C LEU A 64 0.37 -14.08 -0.66
N PRO A 65 0.66 -13.36 -1.76
CA PRO A 65 1.71 -12.36 -1.78
C PRO A 65 1.45 -11.28 -0.73
N VAL A 66 2.54 -10.80 -0.12
CA VAL A 66 2.48 -9.73 0.86
C VAL A 66 3.23 -8.50 0.35
N ILE A 67 2.51 -7.39 0.22
CA ILE A 67 3.07 -6.04 0.09
C ILE A 67 3.40 -5.57 1.51
N GLY A 68 4.66 -5.63 1.87
CA GLY A 68 5.12 -5.22 3.19
C GLY A 68 5.56 -3.75 3.21
N LEU A 69 5.32 -3.12 4.33
CA LEU A 69 5.84 -1.80 4.67
C LEU A 69 6.17 -1.74 6.16
N PHE A 70 6.86 -0.70 6.58
CA PHE A 70 7.13 -0.45 7.99
C PHE A 70 6.91 1.04 8.28
N LYS A 71 5.84 1.37 9.00
CA LYS A 71 5.60 2.73 9.45
C LYS A 71 6.42 3.02 10.69
N ASP A 72 7.23 4.07 10.63
CA ASP A 72 7.99 4.60 11.75
C ASP A 72 7.89 6.14 11.73
N GLY A 73 7.39 6.70 12.83
CA GLY A 73 7.03 8.13 12.92
C GLY A 73 5.63 8.45 12.41
N GLU A 74 5.23 9.71 12.59
CA GLU A 74 3.92 10.25 12.22
C GLU A 74 4.04 11.40 11.22
N GLU A 75 5.21 12.03 11.11
CA GLU A 75 5.49 13.19 10.26
C GLU A 75 6.56 12.89 9.22
N GLY A 76 6.58 13.68 8.15
CA GLY A 76 7.56 13.53 7.09
C GLY A 76 7.41 12.21 6.31
N VAL A 77 8.51 11.58 5.98
CA VAL A 77 8.55 10.25 5.36
C VAL A 77 8.46 9.20 6.46
N TYR A 78 7.34 8.48 6.53
CA TYR A 78 7.08 7.49 7.58
C TYR A 78 6.77 6.07 7.07
N ILE A 79 6.47 5.88 5.79
CA ILE A 79 6.26 4.53 5.22
C ILE A 79 7.61 3.99 4.74
N THR A 80 8.14 3.00 5.42
CA THR A 80 9.44 2.39 5.14
C THR A 80 10.52 3.48 4.93
N PRO A 81 10.79 4.30 5.96
CA PRO A 81 11.50 5.56 5.79
C PRO A 81 13.00 5.41 5.48
N SER A 82 13.59 4.23 5.62
CA SER A 82 15.01 4.00 5.34
C SER A 82 15.28 2.59 4.82
N ILE A 83 16.49 2.37 4.30
CA ILE A 83 16.97 1.04 3.88
C ILE A 83 16.90 0.04 5.05
N ARG A 84 17.20 0.46 6.27
CA ARG A 84 17.09 -0.41 7.45
C ARG A 84 15.67 -0.96 7.65
N HIS A 85 14.64 -0.11 7.50
CA HIS A 85 13.24 -0.54 7.61
C HIS A 85 12.85 -1.47 6.47
N MET A 86 13.32 -1.18 5.27
CA MET A 86 13.14 -2.01 4.08
C MET A 86 13.72 -3.42 4.30
N GLU A 87 14.93 -3.53 4.85
CA GLU A 87 15.55 -4.82 5.15
C GLU A 87 14.73 -5.65 6.13
N GLN A 88 14.21 -5.05 7.19
CA GLN A 88 13.35 -5.72 8.17
C GLN A 88 12.04 -6.23 7.54
N VAL A 89 11.46 -5.46 6.63
CA VAL A 89 10.27 -5.86 5.84
C VAL A 89 10.59 -7.08 4.99
N ILE A 90 11.73 -7.08 4.32
CA ILE A 90 12.17 -8.20 3.46
C ILE A 90 12.48 -9.46 4.28
N GLU A 91 13.18 -9.32 5.40
CA GLU A 91 13.50 -10.43 6.30
C GLU A 91 12.27 -11.06 6.92
N ALA A 92 11.22 -10.28 7.15
CA ALA A 92 9.93 -10.79 7.59
C ALA A 92 9.18 -11.59 6.52
N GLY A 93 9.63 -11.55 5.25
CA GLY A 93 9.11 -12.37 4.17
C GLY A 93 8.23 -11.63 3.15
N ALA A 94 8.22 -10.31 3.12
CA ALA A 94 7.49 -9.55 2.11
C ALA A 94 7.94 -9.92 0.68
N ASP A 95 6.99 -9.98 -0.23
CA ASP A 95 7.23 -10.23 -1.66
C ASP A 95 7.44 -8.92 -2.42
N VAL A 96 6.71 -7.88 -2.02
CA VAL A 96 6.77 -6.51 -2.52
C VAL A 96 7.07 -5.58 -1.35
N VAL A 97 7.90 -4.58 -1.54
CA VAL A 97 8.18 -3.55 -0.54
C VAL A 97 7.53 -2.25 -0.97
N ALA A 98 6.59 -1.77 -0.15
CA ALA A 98 6.02 -0.44 -0.31
C ALA A 98 6.81 0.58 0.52
N PHE A 99 7.12 1.71 -0.08
CA PHE A 99 7.88 2.77 0.57
C PHE A 99 7.37 4.15 0.14
N ASP A 100 7.49 5.12 1.02
CA ASP A 100 7.17 6.52 0.74
C ASP A 100 8.11 7.07 -0.34
N ALA A 101 7.58 7.42 -1.49
CA ALA A 101 8.31 7.99 -2.61
C ALA A 101 7.93 9.46 -2.86
N THR A 102 7.52 10.17 -1.81
CA THR A 102 7.26 11.60 -1.87
C THR A 102 8.57 12.40 -1.93
N GLN A 103 8.46 13.69 -2.26
CA GLN A 103 9.61 14.62 -2.32
C GLN A 103 10.13 15.01 -0.93
N ARG A 104 9.48 14.58 0.15
CA ARG A 104 9.90 14.90 1.52
C ARG A 104 11.25 14.24 1.83
N PRO A 105 12.11 14.93 2.61
CA PRO A 105 13.43 14.38 2.95
C PRO A 105 13.29 13.13 3.83
N ARG A 106 14.09 12.08 3.54
CA ARG A 106 14.18 10.89 4.39
C ARG A 106 15.06 11.15 5.59
N PRO A 107 14.77 10.51 6.74
CA PRO A 107 15.57 10.67 7.95
C PRO A 107 17.05 10.33 7.79
N GLY A 108 17.37 9.31 6.97
CA GLY A 108 18.74 8.86 6.69
C GLY A 108 19.41 9.52 5.50
N GLY A 109 18.69 10.39 4.76
CA GLY A 109 19.19 11.05 3.56
C GLY A 109 19.20 10.19 2.29
N GLU A 110 18.69 8.94 2.35
CA GLU A 110 18.58 8.08 1.17
C GLU A 110 17.64 8.69 0.13
N THR A 111 17.99 8.57 -1.13
CA THR A 111 17.14 8.97 -2.25
C THR A 111 16.10 7.87 -2.59
N ILE A 112 15.10 8.21 -3.39
CA ILE A 112 14.16 7.22 -3.96
C ILE A 112 14.93 6.16 -4.76
N HIS A 113 15.97 6.58 -5.49
CA HIS A 113 16.83 5.68 -6.27
C HIS A 113 17.56 4.67 -5.37
N ASP A 114 18.17 5.13 -4.27
CA ASP A 114 18.87 4.25 -3.32
C ASP A 114 17.92 3.21 -2.72
N MET A 115 16.67 3.59 -2.41
CA MET A 115 15.64 2.67 -1.92
C MET A 115 15.28 1.60 -2.95
N VAL A 116 15.04 2.00 -4.19
CA VAL A 116 14.69 1.07 -5.29
C VAL A 116 15.86 0.12 -5.57
N GLU A 117 17.07 0.64 -5.68
CA GLU A 117 18.27 -0.16 -5.91
C GLU A 117 18.49 -1.19 -4.79
N ALA A 118 18.33 -0.80 -3.54
CA ALA A 118 18.45 -1.68 -2.39
C ALA A 118 17.36 -2.78 -2.39
N ILE A 119 16.11 -2.45 -2.76
CA ILE A 119 15.01 -3.42 -2.90
C ILE A 119 15.34 -4.44 -4.01
N HIS A 120 15.78 -3.97 -5.18
CA HIS A 120 16.13 -4.82 -6.31
C HIS A 120 17.36 -5.69 -6.04
N ALA A 121 18.36 -5.19 -5.32
CA ALA A 121 19.50 -6.00 -4.86
C ALA A 121 19.08 -7.22 -4.03
N ARG A 122 17.97 -7.13 -3.32
CA ARG A 122 17.34 -8.22 -2.57
C ARG A 122 16.33 -9.03 -3.40
N ARG A 123 16.27 -8.80 -4.72
CA ARG A 123 15.33 -9.45 -5.68
C ARG A 123 13.87 -9.31 -5.27
N LYS A 124 13.50 -8.16 -4.73
CA LYS A 124 12.14 -7.81 -4.35
C LYS A 124 11.56 -6.77 -5.31
N ILE A 125 10.26 -6.61 -5.29
CA ILE A 125 9.49 -5.70 -6.11
C ILE A 125 9.32 -4.38 -5.34
N ALA A 126 9.55 -3.24 -5.99
CA ALA A 126 9.47 -1.91 -5.42
C ALA A 126 8.13 -1.24 -5.75
N LEU A 127 7.30 -0.95 -4.74
CA LEU A 127 6.05 -0.21 -4.86
C LEU A 127 6.22 1.19 -4.25
N ALA A 128 6.13 2.21 -5.09
CA ALA A 128 6.25 3.61 -4.67
C ALA A 128 4.89 4.17 -4.20
N ASP A 129 4.78 4.51 -2.92
CA ASP A 129 3.65 5.27 -2.38
C ASP A 129 3.88 6.76 -2.61
N ILE A 130 3.02 7.39 -3.40
CA ILE A 130 3.15 8.79 -3.83
C ILE A 130 1.91 9.61 -3.47
N SER A 131 2.05 10.92 -3.56
CA SER A 131 0.96 11.88 -3.33
C SER A 131 0.63 12.75 -4.53
N THR A 132 1.56 12.89 -5.50
CA THR A 132 1.41 13.69 -6.72
C THR A 132 1.91 12.95 -7.96
N PHE A 133 1.51 13.44 -9.13
CA PHE A 133 1.96 12.86 -10.41
C PHE A 133 3.47 13.04 -10.63
N GLU A 134 4.05 14.17 -10.22
CA GLU A 134 5.47 14.45 -10.30
C GLU A 134 6.30 13.45 -9.48
N GLU A 135 5.81 13.07 -8.32
CA GLU A 135 6.42 12.04 -7.47
C GLU A 135 6.35 10.66 -8.14
N ALA A 136 5.23 10.33 -8.79
CA ALA A 136 5.09 9.08 -9.55
C ALA A 136 6.08 9.01 -10.72
N LEU A 137 6.27 10.11 -11.45
CA LEU A 137 7.28 10.22 -12.52
C LEU A 137 8.70 10.06 -11.97
N ALA A 138 9.00 10.67 -10.82
CA ALA A 138 10.30 10.55 -10.17
C ALA A 138 10.56 9.12 -9.71
N ALA A 139 9.56 8.45 -9.12
CA ALA A 139 9.65 7.05 -8.72
C ALA A 139 9.88 6.11 -9.92
N GLN A 140 9.16 6.31 -11.03
CA GLN A 140 9.39 5.56 -12.27
C GLN A 140 10.82 5.76 -12.80
N LYS A 141 11.32 7.01 -12.82
CA LYS A 141 12.70 7.31 -13.25
C LYS A 141 13.74 6.66 -12.35
N ALA A 142 13.43 6.53 -11.06
CA ALA A 142 14.28 5.83 -10.09
C ALA A 142 14.25 4.30 -10.24
N GLY A 143 13.34 3.76 -11.07
CA GLY A 143 13.23 2.34 -11.35
C GLY A 143 12.17 1.59 -10.54
N ALA A 144 11.23 2.28 -9.87
CA ALA A 144 10.12 1.62 -9.18
C ALA A 144 9.30 0.74 -10.14
N ASP A 145 8.84 -0.42 -9.66
CA ASP A 145 8.07 -1.38 -10.46
C ASP A 145 6.58 -1.05 -10.51
N PHE A 146 6.07 -0.41 -9.45
CA PHE A 146 4.68 0.03 -9.31
C PHE A 146 4.62 1.39 -8.65
N ALA A 147 3.52 2.12 -8.89
CA ALA A 147 3.18 3.32 -8.15
C ALA A 147 1.75 3.25 -7.62
N ALA A 148 1.53 3.80 -6.40
CA ALA A 148 0.22 3.88 -5.77
C ALA A 148 0.00 5.28 -5.18
N PRO A 149 -1.18 5.93 -5.42
CA PRO A 149 -1.50 7.26 -4.87
C PRO A 149 -1.91 7.20 -3.39
N THR A 150 -1.27 6.33 -2.62
CA THR A 150 -1.54 6.05 -1.20
C THR A 150 -1.51 7.31 -0.35
N LEU A 151 -0.59 8.21 -0.66
CA LEU A 151 -0.33 9.44 0.09
C LEU A 151 -1.04 10.68 -0.47
N SER A 152 -1.83 10.57 -1.55
CA SER A 152 -2.71 11.66 -1.99
C SER A 152 -3.68 12.04 -0.88
N GLY A 153 -3.70 13.32 -0.50
CA GLY A 153 -4.47 13.85 0.64
C GLY A 153 -3.81 13.66 2.02
N TYR A 154 -2.61 13.06 2.07
CA TYR A 154 -1.83 12.90 3.30
C TYR A 154 -0.52 13.72 3.30
N THR A 155 -0.30 14.52 2.28
CA THR A 155 0.75 15.55 2.24
C THR A 155 0.11 16.91 2.12
N PRO A 156 0.72 17.99 2.66
CA PRO A 156 0.09 19.32 2.68
C PRO A 156 -0.05 19.94 1.28
N TYR A 157 0.65 19.41 0.29
CA TYR A 157 0.66 19.91 -1.09
C TYR A 157 -0.11 19.03 -2.08
N SER A 158 -0.65 17.89 -1.64
CA SER A 158 -1.49 17.06 -2.48
C SER A 158 -2.97 17.40 -2.35
N SER A 159 -3.79 16.90 -3.28
CA SER A 159 -5.24 17.15 -3.33
C SER A 159 -5.95 16.64 -2.08
N GLN A 160 -6.62 17.54 -1.35
CA GLN A 160 -7.36 17.21 -0.13
C GLN A 160 -8.81 16.79 -0.47
N LEU A 161 -8.98 15.55 -0.98
CA LEU A 161 -10.27 15.00 -1.39
C LEU A 161 -10.87 14.12 -0.29
N GLU A 162 -12.19 14.07 -0.21
CA GLU A 162 -12.90 13.15 0.71
C GLU A 162 -12.84 11.69 0.24
N GLY A 163 -12.92 11.45 -1.07
CA GLY A 163 -12.89 10.13 -1.72
C GLY A 163 -11.55 9.82 -2.40
N PRO A 164 -11.51 8.74 -3.21
CA PRO A 164 -10.33 8.36 -4.00
C PRO A 164 -9.95 9.45 -5.00
N ASP A 165 -8.64 9.57 -5.27
CA ASP A 165 -8.12 10.52 -6.27
C ASP A 165 -8.12 9.87 -7.67
N TYR A 166 -9.30 9.77 -8.29
CA TYR A 166 -9.45 9.17 -9.62
C TYR A 166 -8.72 9.94 -10.71
N ILE A 167 -8.59 11.27 -10.56
CA ILE A 167 -7.88 12.10 -11.54
C ILE A 167 -6.40 11.76 -11.52
N LEU A 168 -5.81 11.63 -10.33
CA LEU A 168 -4.42 11.22 -10.19
C LEU A 168 -4.21 9.79 -10.73
N ILE A 169 -5.09 8.84 -10.39
CA ILE A 169 -5.03 7.47 -10.91
C ILE A 169 -5.03 7.48 -12.44
N GLN A 170 -5.98 8.19 -13.06
CA GLN A 170 -6.10 8.27 -14.52
C GLN A 170 -4.87 8.90 -15.17
N THR A 171 -4.39 10.01 -14.60
CA THR A 171 -3.19 10.68 -15.09
C THR A 171 -1.96 9.77 -15.05
N MET A 172 -1.78 9.05 -13.92
CA MET A 172 -0.70 8.08 -13.78
C MET A 172 -0.80 6.97 -14.83
N VAL A 173 -1.99 6.37 -15.00
CA VAL A 173 -2.22 5.29 -15.97
C VAL A 173 -1.93 5.74 -17.41
N GLN A 174 -2.25 6.98 -17.76
CA GLN A 174 -2.03 7.51 -19.12
C GLN A 174 -0.57 7.85 -19.42
N HIS A 175 0.23 8.17 -18.41
CA HIS A 175 1.57 8.76 -18.63
C HIS A 175 2.73 7.94 -18.04
N LEU A 176 2.46 6.97 -17.17
CA LEU A 176 3.50 6.08 -16.64
C LEU A 176 3.63 4.82 -17.51
N ALA A 177 4.86 4.32 -17.63
CA ALA A 177 5.13 3.01 -18.21
C ALA A 177 5.00 1.87 -17.18
N ILE A 178 5.02 2.20 -15.87
CA ILE A 178 4.83 1.22 -14.78
C ILE A 178 3.36 1.11 -14.39
N PRO A 179 2.89 -0.08 -13.95
CA PRO A 179 1.50 -0.27 -13.52
C PRO A 179 1.14 0.56 -12.28
N VAL A 180 -0.11 0.99 -12.22
CA VAL A 180 -0.69 1.75 -11.11
C VAL A 180 -1.59 0.84 -10.28
N ILE A 181 -1.37 0.83 -8.96
CA ILE A 181 -2.25 0.19 -7.98
C ILE A 181 -3.04 1.28 -7.27
N ALA A 182 -4.36 1.27 -7.39
CA ALA A 182 -5.20 2.27 -6.74
C ALA A 182 -5.25 2.03 -5.23
N GLU A 183 -4.90 3.03 -4.46
CA GLU A 183 -4.98 3.04 -3.00
C GLU A 183 -5.28 4.45 -2.49
N GLY A 184 -6.05 4.54 -1.43
CA GLY A 184 -6.37 5.79 -0.75
C GLY A 184 -7.88 6.08 -0.74
N ARG A 185 -8.47 6.13 0.45
CA ARG A 185 -9.86 6.54 0.73
C ARG A 185 -10.96 5.78 -0.02
N ILE A 186 -10.67 4.57 -0.51
CA ILE A 186 -11.67 3.69 -1.13
C ILE A 186 -12.50 3.04 -0.02
N ARG A 187 -13.81 3.32 0.02
CA ARG A 187 -14.73 2.95 1.11
C ARG A 187 -15.85 2.03 0.68
N THR A 188 -16.16 1.98 -0.62
CA THR A 188 -17.26 1.20 -1.18
C THR A 188 -16.82 0.31 -2.33
N PRO A 189 -17.57 -0.79 -2.62
CA PRO A 189 -17.30 -1.63 -3.79
C PRO A 189 -17.40 -0.85 -5.12
N ASP A 190 -18.28 0.16 -5.21
CA ASP A 190 -18.42 0.98 -6.42
C ASP A 190 -17.19 1.88 -6.62
N GLU A 191 -16.63 2.45 -5.55
CA GLU A 191 -15.38 3.21 -5.63
C GLU A 191 -14.21 2.31 -6.07
N ALA A 192 -14.15 1.08 -5.57
CA ALA A 192 -13.13 0.12 -5.99
C ALA A 192 -13.29 -0.24 -7.48
N ARG A 193 -14.51 -0.49 -7.93
CA ARG A 193 -14.81 -0.74 -9.37
C ARG A 193 -14.45 0.46 -10.23
N ALA A 194 -14.78 1.67 -9.80
CA ALA A 194 -14.44 2.89 -10.51
C ALA A 194 -12.92 3.04 -10.68
N ALA A 195 -12.13 2.76 -9.63
CA ALA A 195 -10.67 2.81 -9.73
C ALA A 195 -10.10 1.90 -10.84
N LEU A 196 -10.66 0.68 -11.00
CA LEU A 196 -10.30 -0.21 -12.12
C LEU A 196 -10.76 0.36 -13.47
N GLN A 197 -11.91 1.01 -13.54
CA GLN A 197 -12.40 1.66 -14.78
C GLN A 197 -11.52 2.84 -15.19
N TYR A 198 -10.88 3.54 -14.23
CA TYR A 198 -9.87 4.56 -14.49
C TYR A 198 -8.50 3.96 -14.90
N GLY A 199 -8.39 2.64 -15.01
CA GLY A 199 -7.24 1.93 -15.57
C GLY A 199 -6.26 1.39 -14.54
N ALA A 200 -6.54 1.48 -13.24
CA ALA A 200 -5.68 0.85 -12.24
C ALA A 200 -5.56 -0.66 -12.46
N LEU A 201 -4.37 -1.20 -12.24
CA LEU A 201 -4.10 -2.64 -12.36
C LEU A 201 -4.84 -3.45 -11.29
N ALA A 202 -4.87 -2.94 -10.07
CA ALA A 202 -5.48 -3.56 -8.89
C ALA A 202 -5.93 -2.47 -7.92
N VAL A 203 -6.68 -2.86 -6.89
CA VAL A 203 -7.20 -1.93 -5.88
C VAL A 203 -6.84 -2.40 -4.49
N VAL A 204 -6.31 -1.49 -3.65
CA VAL A 204 -6.07 -1.72 -2.23
C VAL A 204 -7.20 -1.10 -1.42
N VAL A 205 -7.82 -1.90 -0.56
CA VAL A 205 -8.82 -1.44 0.41
C VAL A 205 -8.35 -1.79 1.83
N GLY A 206 -8.31 -0.81 2.70
CA GLY A 206 -7.93 -0.97 4.10
C GLY A 206 -9.10 -0.76 5.06
N SER A 207 -9.26 0.46 5.53
CA SER A 207 -10.17 0.83 6.64
C SER A 207 -11.63 0.38 6.46
N ALA A 208 -12.12 0.30 5.23
CA ALA A 208 -13.48 -0.15 4.93
C ALA A 208 -13.67 -1.67 5.13
N ILE A 209 -12.59 -2.44 5.27
CA ILE A 209 -12.63 -3.89 5.49
C ILE A 209 -12.07 -4.25 6.86
N THR A 210 -10.93 -3.66 7.25
CA THR A 210 -10.10 -4.14 8.35
C THR A 210 -10.18 -3.30 9.63
N ARG A 211 -11.01 -2.23 9.63
CA ARG A 211 -11.23 -1.37 10.80
C ARG A 211 -12.69 -1.35 11.22
N PRO A 212 -13.18 -2.39 11.94
CA PRO A 212 -14.58 -2.48 12.37
C PRO A 212 -15.05 -1.27 13.16
N GLN A 213 -14.17 -0.62 13.94
CA GLN A 213 -14.49 0.60 14.68
C GLN A 213 -14.92 1.76 13.77
N LEU A 214 -14.30 1.89 12.58
CA LEU A 214 -14.67 2.92 11.60
C LEU A 214 -15.96 2.54 10.87
N ILE A 215 -16.10 1.27 10.50
CA ILE A 215 -17.31 0.74 9.84
C ILE A 215 -18.52 0.91 10.78
N THR A 216 -18.39 0.50 12.04
CA THR A 216 -19.44 0.66 13.07
C THR A 216 -19.82 2.14 13.24
N ARG A 217 -18.85 3.05 13.24
CA ARG A 217 -19.10 4.50 13.34
C ARG A 217 -20.00 5.00 12.21
N THR A 218 -19.76 4.53 10.97
CA THR A 218 -20.58 4.92 9.81
C THR A 218 -22.03 4.49 10.00
N PHE A 219 -22.27 3.23 10.41
CA PHE A 219 -23.64 2.77 10.68
C PHE A 219 -24.28 3.52 11.85
N SER A 220 -23.55 3.71 12.94
CA SER A 220 -24.06 4.42 14.12
C SER A 220 -24.41 5.89 13.82
N ALA A 221 -23.67 6.55 12.97
CA ALA A 221 -23.95 7.93 12.55
C ALA A 221 -25.22 8.04 11.70
N ALA A 222 -25.49 7.04 10.86
CA ALA A 222 -26.68 7.01 10.01
C ALA A 222 -27.99 6.78 10.79
N LEU A 223 -27.93 6.39 12.06
CA LEU A 223 -29.10 6.15 12.92
C LEU A 223 -29.44 7.33 13.85
N LYS A 224 -28.68 8.41 13.82
CA LYS A 224 -28.86 9.64 14.57
C LYS A 224 -29.48 10.72 13.72
#